data_62ea45ff3bb5e96e8478e4b8a0000edf
#
_entry.id   62ea45ff3bb5e96e8478e4b8a0000edf
#
_cell.length_a   1.000
_cell.length_b   1.000
_cell.length_c   1.000
_cell.angle_alpha   90.00
_cell.angle_beta   90.00
_cell.angle_gamma   90.00
#
_symmetry.space_group_name_H-M   'P 1'
#
loop_
_entity.id
_entity.type
_entity.pdbx_description
1 polymer ?
#
loop_
_entity_poly.entity_id
_entity_poly.type
_entity_poly.pdbx_seq_one_letter_code
_entity_poly.pdbx_strand_id
1 'polypeptide(L)'
;MDIPKLGVARFPSPLKRAVRDEVRIPEKIEVGAVPGLQFELAGPRSNLFFDPSQTRAGIVTCGGLCPGLNDVIRSFFLELHHGYGVAEVVGFRGGYSGLIPKPGVEPILPTPQDVHDIHQKGGTVLGSSRGPVDIPLAVENLIRRGINMLFTVGRGRHSARREYDLPVRISRKLPAAATR
;
A
#
# COMPACT_ATOMS: atom_id res chain seq x y z
N MET A 1 17.19 11.59 8.50
CA MET A 1 16.37 11.58 7.27
C MET A 1 14.94 11.78 7.73
N ASP A 2 14.35 12.93 7.43
CA ASP A 2 12.96 13.19 7.84
C ASP A 2 12.01 12.41 6.94
N ILE A 3 11.19 11.55 7.56
CA ILE A 3 10.13 10.84 6.84
C ILE A 3 9.05 11.87 6.49
N PRO A 4 8.72 12.05 5.19
CA PRO A 4 7.69 13.00 4.81
C PRO A 4 6.35 12.61 5.43
N LYS A 5 5.74 13.50 6.20
CA LYS A 5 4.41 13.28 6.75
C LYS A 5 3.34 13.59 5.71
N LEU A 6 2.30 12.77 5.63
CA LEU A 6 1.17 12.96 4.71
C LEU A 6 0.34 14.21 5.07
N GLY A 7 0.42 14.68 6.30
CA GLY A 7 -0.36 15.79 6.83
C GLY A 7 -1.22 15.37 8.03
N VAL A 8 -2.27 16.13 8.31
CA VAL A 8 -3.16 15.87 9.45
C VAL A 8 -4.21 14.82 9.07
N ALA A 9 -4.32 13.76 9.88
CA ALA A 9 -5.37 12.76 9.75
C ALA A 9 -6.71 13.35 10.22
N ARG A 10 -7.76 13.27 9.41
CA ARG A 10 -9.05 13.94 9.63
C ARG A 10 -10.26 13.01 9.63
N PHE A 11 -10.11 11.80 9.10
CA PHE A 11 -11.21 10.87 8.95
C PHE A 11 -11.24 9.88 10.10
N PRO A 12 -12.36 9.73 10.84
CA PRO A 12 -12.48 8.76 11.91
C PRO A 12 -12.28 7.33 11.38
N SER A 13 -11.54 6.52 12.12
CA SER A 13 -11.37 5.12 11.77
C SER A 13 -12.65 4.33 12.03
N PRO A 14 -13.11 3.49 11.11
CA PRO A 14 -14.26 2.61 11.34
C PRO A 14 -13.94 1.45 12.29
N LEU A 15 -12.67 1.23 12.61
CA LEU A 15 -12.26 0.14 13.48
C LEU A 15 -12.71 0.37 14.93
N LYS A 16 -13.40 -0.62 15.51
CA LYS A 16 -13.88 -0.57 16.89
C LYS A 16 -12.78 -0.78 17.94
N ARG A 17 -11.57 -1.13 17.55
CA ARG A 17 -10.45 -1.35 18.46
C ARG A 17 -9.96 -0.01 18.98
N ALA A 18 -9.65 0.03 20.28
CA ALA A 18 -9.03 1.20 20.88
C ALA A 18 -7.70 1.50 20.19
N VAL A 19 -7.67 2.60 19.49
CA VAL A 19 -6.49 3.09 18.79
C VAL A 19 -5.99 4.29 19.58
N ARG A 20 -4.73 4.25 19.97
CA ARG A 20 -4.10 5.37 20.66
C ARG A 20 -3.36 6.22 19.64
N ASP A 21 -3.82 7.43 19.40
CA ASP A 21 -3.18 8.37 18.48
C ASP A 21 -1.84 8.89 19.00
N GLU A 22 -1.59 8.78 20.32
CA GLU A 22 -0.51 9.46 21.01
C GLU A 22 0.61 8.55 21.53
N VAL A 23 0.66 7.29 21.14
CA VAL A 23 1.76 6.46 21.60
C VAL A 23 2.99 6.76 20.74
N ARG A 24 3.69 7.83 21.06
CA ARG A 24 5.11 7.91 20.74
C ARG A 24 5.78 6.77 21.49
N ILE A 25 6.54 5.94 20.79
CA ILE A 25 7.41 4.98 21.46
C ILE A 25 8.50 5.82 22.13
N PRO A 26 8.49 5.99 23.47
CA PRO A 26 9.53 6.76 24.15
C PRO A 26 10.84 5.98 24.20
N GLU A 27 10.82 4.71 23.87
CA GLU A 27 11.98 3.85 23.87
C GLU A 27 12.79 4.11 22.61
N LYS A 28 13.95 4.68 22.83
CA LYS A 28 15.06 4.65 21.88
C LYS A 28 15.34 3.20 21.56
N ILE A 29 14.74 2.69 20.48
CA ILE A 29 15.24 1.47 19.89
C ILE A 29 16.56 1.89 19.27
N GLU A 30 17.64 1.67 19.99
CA GLU A 30 18.99 1.81 19.46
C GLU A 30 19.21 0.74 18.40
N VAL A 31 18.68 0.97 17.22
CA VAL A 31 19.05 0.19 16.06
C VAL A 31 20.37 0.76 15.57
N GLY A 32 21.46 0.18 16.10
CA GLY A 32 22.81 0.46 15.65
C GLY A 32 23.12 1.95 15.56
N ALA A 33 23.62 2.53 16.64
CA ALA A 33 24.45 3.76 16.69
C ALA A 33 23.94 5.03 15.96
N VAL A 34 22.65 5.17 15.62
CA VAL A 34 22.11 6.42 15.11
C VAL A 34 21.33 7.12 16.22
N PRO A 35 21.95 8.10 16.91
CA PRO A 35 21.25 8.85 17.96
C PRO A 35 20.03 9.58 17.39
N GLY A 36 18.89 9.44 18.05
CA GLY A 36 17.68 10.21 17.71
C GLY A 36 16.78 9.58 16.64
N LEU A 37 17.06 8.38 16.15
CA LEU A 37 16.13 7.68 15.27
C LEU A 37 14.92 7.21 16.08
N GLN A 38 13.75 7.77 15.78
CA GLN A 38 12.47 7.40 16.40
C GLN A 38 11.55 6.82 15.36
N PHE A 39 10.85 5.75 15.72
CA PHE A 39 9.81 5.14 14.89
C PHE A 39 8.43 5.44 15.50
N GLU A 40 7.45 5.62 14.64
CA GLU A 40 6.06 5.65 15.09
C GLU A 40 5.59 4.23 15.40
N LEU A 41 4.73 4.10 16.42
CA LEU A 41 4.11 2.84 16.74
C LEU A 41 3.24 2.38 15.56
N ALA A 42 3.50 1.17 15.07
CA ALA A 42 2.66 0.55 14.07
C ALA A 42 1.33 0.12 14.70
N GLY A 43 0.26 0.21 13.93
CA GLY A 43 -1.07 -0.25 14.33
C GLY A 43 -2.19 0.67 13.83
N PRO A 44 -3.44 0.27 14.08
CA PRO A 44 -4.60 1.06 13.71
C PRO A 44 -4.59 2.44 14.39
N ARG A 45 -5.01 3.46 13.68
CA ARG A 45 -5.12 4.83 14.20
C ARG A 45 -6.57 5.21 14.36
N SER A 46 -6.89 6.07 15.35
CA SER A 46 -8.24 6.61 15.53
C SER A 46 -8.63 7.56 14.42
N ASN A 47 -7.66 8.28 13.88
CA ASN A 47 -7.88 9.16 12.74
C ASN A 47 -7.02 8.74 11.55
N LEU A 48 -7.64 8.72 10.37
CA LEU A 48 -7.02 8.32 9.11
C LEU A 48 -6.74 9.54 8.25
N PHE A 49 -5.69 9.45 7.44
CA PHE A 49 -5.37 10.49 6.47
C PHE A 49 -6.27 10.41 5.22
N PHE A 50 -6.58 9.21 4.76
CA PHE A 50 -7.47 8.97 3.63
C PHE A 50 -8.87 8.63 4.12
N ASP A 51 -9.90 9.16 3.44
CA ASP A 51 -11.28 8.71 3.62
C ASP A 51 -11.43 7.30 3.03
N PRO A 52 -11.74 6.29 3.83
CA PRO A 52 -11.89 4.93 3.31
C PRO A 52 -12.92 4.80 2.20
N SER A 53 -14.03 5.54 2.29
CA SER A 53 -15.13 5.50 1.31
C SER A 53 -14.73 6.06 -0.07
N GLN A 54 -13.69 6.90 -0.11
CA GLN A 54 -13.17 7.51 -1.33
C GLN A 54 -11.81 6.91 -1.73
N THR A 55 -11.34 5.91 -0.97
CA THR A 55 -10.04 5.33 -1.19
C THR A 55 -10.10 4.19 -2.20
N ARG A 56 -9.16 4.22 -3.13
CA ARG A 56 -8.85 3.15 -4.04
C ARG A 56 -7.45 2.65 -3.77
N ALA A 57 -7.32 1.47 -3.18
CA ALA A 57 -6.05 0.90 -2.77
C ALA A 57 -5.53 -0.11 -3.80
N GLY A 58 -4.24 -0.05 -4.11
CA GLY A 58 -3.56 -1.00 -4.97
C GLY A 58 -2.62 -1.90 -4.18
N ILE A 59 -2.47 -3.16 -4.60
CA ILE A 59 -1.44 -4.07 -4.10
C ILE A 59 -0.68 -4.69 -5.27
N VAL A 60 0.64 -4.77 -5.11
CA VAL A 60 1.54 -5.42 -6.07
C VAL A 60 2.55 -6.28 -5.33
N THR A 61 2.80 -7.49 -5.85
CA THR A 61 3.86 -8.37 -5.33
C THR A 61 5.07 -8.33 -6.24
N CYS A 62 6.27 -8.14 -5.68
CA CYS A 62 7.49 -7.94 -6.46
C CYS A 62 8.67 -8.76 -5.90
N GLY A 63 9.67 -9.01 -6.75
CA GLY A 63 10.86 -9.76 -6.36
C GLY A 63 10.69 -11.28 -6.43
N GLY A 64 11.38 -12.00 -5.55
CA GLY A 64 11.32 -13.47 -5.49
C GLY A 64 10.06 -13.98 -4.81
N LEU A 65 9.62 -15.15 -5.20
CA LEU A 65 8.55 -15.85 -4.51
C LEU A 65 9.03 -16.28 -3.12
N CYS A 66 8.16 -16.11 -2.13
CA CYS A 66 8.35 -16.65 -0.79
C CYS A 66 7.03 -17.19 -0.25
N PRO A 67 7.06 -18.13 0.69
CA PRO A 67 5.84 -18.56 1.38
C PRO A 67 5.10 -17.38 2.02
N GLY A 68 3.77 -17.43 2.02
CA GLY A 68 2.93 -16.43 2.68
C GLY A 68 2.58 -15.19 1.86
N LEU A 69 3.02 -15.05 0.60
CA LEU A 69 2.61 -13.90 -0.23
C LEU A 69 1.09 -13.84 -0.42
N ASN A 70 0.45 -14.97 -0.63
CA ASN A 70 -1.00 -15.03 -0.76
C ASN A 70 -1.72 -14.73 0.56
N ASP A 71 -1.12 -15.10 1.72
CA ASP A 71 -1.66 -14.72 3.03
C ASP A 71 -1.66 -13.20 3.21
N VAL A 72 -0.57 -12.55 2.80
CA VAL A 72 -0.47 -11.09 2.83
C VAL A 72 -1.51 -10.45 1.92
N ILE A 73 -1.66 -10.93 0.68
CA ILE A 73 -2.68 -10.41 -0.26
C ILE A 73 -4.08 -10.56 0.33
N ARG A 74 -4.39 -11.75 0.86
CA ARG A 74 -5.69 -12.04 1.48
C ARG A 74 -5.96 -11.13 2.68
N SER A 75 -5.02 -11.06 3.61
CA SER A 75 -5.15 -10.26 4.83
C SER A 75 -5.30 -8.78 4.51
N PHE A 76 -4.51 -8.28 3.57
CA PHE A 76 -4.60 -6.92 3.07
C PHE A 76 -5.98 -6.61 2.49
N PHE A 77 -6.49 -7.49 1.61
CA PHE A 77 -7.80 -7.31 1.00
C PHE A 77 -8.91 -7.31 2.06
N LEU A 78 -8.93 -8.32 2.92
CA LEU A 78 -10.00 -8.47 3.91
C LEU A 78 -10.01 -7.33 4.93
N GLU A 79 -8.84 -6.87 5.37
CA GLU A 79 -8.73 -5.75 6.30
C GLU A 79 -9.21 -4.45 5.66
N LEU A 80 -8.80 -4.14 4.44
CA LEU A 80 -9.27 -2.94 3.75
C LEU A 80 -10.77 -3.00 3.45
N HIS A 81 -11.24 -4.14 2.96
CA HIS A 81 -12.64 -4.30 2.55
C HIS A 81 -13.59 -4.35 3.75
N HIS A 82 -13.34 -5.24 4.72
CA HIS A 82 -14.23 -5.45 5.87
C HIS A 82 -13.88 -4.58 7.07
N GLY A 83 -12.59 -4.35 7.33
CA GLY A 83 -12.15 -3.57 8.47
C GLY A 83 -12.35 -2.07 8.26
N TYR A 84 -11.86 -1.57 7.13
CA TYR A 84 -11.89 -0.14 6.84
C TYR A 84 -13.03 0.30 5.91
N GLY A 85 -13.69 -0.61 5.21
CA GLY A 85 -14.72 -0.25 4.25
C GLY A 85 -14.19 0.53 3.04
N VAL A 86 -12.96 0.19 2.60
CA VAL A 86 -12.35 0.83 1.43
C VAL A 86 -13.17 0.55 0.19
N ALA A 87 -13.44 1.59 -0.60
CA ALA A 87 -14.31 1.54 -1.76
C ALA A 87 -13.86 0.52 -2.82
N GLU A 88 -12.55 0.44 -3.06
CA GLU A 88 -12.02 -0.44 -4.09
C GLU A 88 -10.59 -0.91 -3.76
N VAL A 89 -10.35 -2.21 -3.94
CA VAL A 89 -9.02 -2.81 -3.81
C VAL A 89 -8.62 -3.42 -5.15
N VAL A 90 -7.47 -3.02 -5.66
CA VAL A 90 -6.96 -3.38 -6.99
C VAL A 90 -5.71 -4.24 -6.85
N GLY A 91 -5.71 -5.44 -7.43
CA GLY A 91 -4.53 -6.30 -7.51
C GLY A 91 -3.78 -6.09 -8.83
N PHE A 92 -2.56 -5.60 -8.80
CA PHE A 92 -1.72 -5.47 -10.00
C PHE A 92 -0.98 -6.76 -10.28
N ARG A 93 -1.20 -7.32 -11.47
CA ARG A 93 -0.61 -8.60 -11.89
C ARG A 93 0.76 -8.40 -12.52
N GLY A 94 1.68 -9.37 -12.31
CA GLY A 94 2.98 -9.35 -12.93
C GLY A 94 3.99 -8.37 -12.32
N GLY A 95 3.89 -8.10 -11.02
CA GLY A 95 4.83 -7.26 -10.28
C GLY A 95 4.84 -5.81 -10.75
N TYR A 96 5.95 -5.11 -10.53
CA TYR A 96 6.08 -3.71 -10.95
C TYR A 96 5.87 -3.49 -12.44
N SER A 97 6.19 -4.47 -13.28
CA SER A 97 5.94 -4.35 -14.72
C SER A 97 4.45 -4.27 -15.05
N GLY A 98 3.58 -4.77 -14.17
CA GLY A 98 2.12 -4.68 -14.32
C GLY A 98 1.52 -3.33 -13.90
N LEU A 99 2.32 -2.44 -13.31
CA LEU A 99 1.90 -1.06 -13.07
C LEU A 99 1.87 -0.25 -14.37
N ILE A 100 2.53 -0.73 -15.41
CA ILE A 100 2.51 -0.13 -16.75
C ILE A 100 1.45 -0.86 -17.59
N PRO A 101 0.60 -0.14 -18.32
CA PRO A 101 -0.38 -0.76 -19.19
C PRO A 101 0.26 -1.70 -20.20
N LYS A 102 -0.18 -2.96 -20.19
CA LYS A 102 0.28 -3.99 -21.15
C LYS A 102 -0.93 -4.82 -21.58
N PRO A 103 -1.07 -5.12 -22.89
CA PRO A 103 -2.09 -6.05 -23.34
C PRO A 103 -2.00 -7.41 -22.63
N GLY A 104 -3.13 -7.90 -22.14
CA GLY A 104 -3.21 -9.20 -21.47
C GLY A 104 -2.76 -9.22 -19.99
N VAL A 105 -2.30 -8.11 -19.44
CA VAL A 105 -1.89 -7.96 -18.04
C VAL A 105 -2.73 -6.89 -17.36
N GLU A 106 -4.05 -7.11 -17.35
CA GLU A 106 -4.96 -6.19 -16.68
C GLU A 106 -4.95 -6.42 -15.16
N PRO A 107 -5.03 -5.34 -14.36
CA PRO A 107 -5.28 -5.45 -12.93
C PRO A 107 -6.60 -6.15 -12.65
N ILE A 108 -6.67 -6.84 -11.52
CA ILE A 108 -7.89 -7.50 -11.07
C ILE A 108 -8.53 -6.70 -9.94
N LEU A 109 -9.85 -6.79 -9.86
CA LEU A 109 -10.66 -6.31 -8.75
C LEU A 109 -11.16 -7.55 -7.98
N PRO A 110 -10.38 -8.03 -6.99
CA PRO A 110 -10.77 -9.23 -6.28
C PRO A 110 -12.03 -9.01 -5.46
N THR A 111 -12.83 -10.05 -5.36
CA THR A 111 -13.97 -10.14 -4.44
C THR A 111 -13.56 -10.93 -3.18
N PRO A 112 -14.33 -10.88 -2.08
CA PRO A 112 -14.08 -11.73 -0.92
C PRO A 112 -13.96 -13.22 -1.25
N GLN A 113 -14.73 -13.70 -2.25
CA GLN A 113 -14.69 -15.08 -2.72
C GLN A 113 -13.38 -15.39 -3.43
N ASP A 114 -12.87 -14.47 -4.25
CA ASP A 114 -11.62 -14.67 -4.98
C ASP A 114 -10.41 -14.81 -4.05
N VAL A 115 -10.45 -14.17 -2.87
CA VAL A 115 -9.36 -14.24 -1.90
C VAL A 115 -9.57 -15.28 -0.80
N HIS A 116 -10.72 -15.94 -0.76
CA HIS A 116 -11.12 -16.85 0.33
C HIS A 116 -10.05 -17.94 0.59
N ASP A 117 -9.61 -18.64 -0.46
CA ASP A 117 -8.74 -19.82 -0.35
C ASP A 117 -7.33 -19.62 -0.91
N ILE A 118 -6.95 -18.39 -1.28
CA ILE A 118 -5.63 -18.18 -1.90
C ILE A 118 -4.46 -18.48 -0.96
N HIS A 119 -4.66 -18.41 0.36
CA HIS A 119 -3.66 -18.77 1.36
C HIS A 119 -3.24 -20.25 1.30
N GLN A 120 -4.09 -21.13 0.75
CA GLN A 120 -3.78 -22.55 0.53
C GLN A 120 -2.91 -22.78 -0.71
N LYS A 121 -2.73 -21.76 -1.55
CA LYS A 121 -1.97 -21.83 -2.79
C LYS A 121 -0.56 -21.28 -2.59
N GLY A 122 0.44 -21.99 -3.05
CA GLY A 122 1.81 -21.49 -3.06
C GLY A 122 2.02 -20.34 -4.04
N GLY A 123 3.08 -19.58 -3.83
CA GLY A 123 3.45 -18.47 -4.72
C GLY A 123 2.64 -17.20 -4.49
N THR A 124 2.26 -16.54 -5.57
CA THR A 124 1.41 -15.33 -5.55
C THR A 124 0.38 -15.37 -6.68
N VAL A 125 -0.88 -15.14 -6.35
CA VAL A 125 -1.97 -15.06 -7.35
C VAL A 125 -1.84 -13.82 -8.26
N LEU A 126 -1.11 -12.81 -7.80
CA LEU A 126 -0.83 -11.61 -8.59
C LEU A 126 0.40 -11.79 -9.49
N GLY A 127 1.20 -12.83 -9.27
CA GLY A 127 2.47 -12.99 -9.96
C GLY A 127 3.51 -11.98 -9.51
N SER A 128 4.68 -12.05 -10.08
CA SER A 128 5.82 -11.19 -9.75
C SER A 128 6.64 -10.90 -10.99
N SER A 129 7.42 -9.84 -10.96
CA SER A 129 8.39 -9.52 -12.00
C SER A 129 9.73 -9.11 -11.42
N ARG A 130 10.75 -9.19 -12.28
CA ARG A 130 12.10 -8.70 -12.02
C ARG A 130 12.51 -7.80 -13.19
N GLY A 131 13.35 -6.83 -12.90
CA GLY A 131 13.89 -5.94 -13.92
C GLY A 131 13.49 -4.50 -13.71
N PRO A 132 14.05 -3.59 -14.51
CA PRO A 132 13.75 -2.15 -14.44
C PRO A 132 12.30 -1.89 -14.88
N VAL A 133 11.72 -0.86 -14.30
CA VAL A 133 10.39 -0.36 -14.63
C VAL A 133 10.48 1.15 -14.86
N ASP A 134 9.77 1.64 -15.85
CA ASP A 134 9.59 3.07 -16.08
C ASP A 134 8.70 3.64 -14.96
N ILE A 135 9.33 4.24 -13.95
CA ILE A 135 8.62 4.76 -12.77
C ILE A 135 7.68 5.91 -13.13
N PRO A 136 8.09 6.92 -13.93
CA PRO A 136 7.17 7.97 -14.39
C PRO A 136 5.89 7.42 -15.01
N LEU A 137 6.00 6.48 -15.92
CA LEU A 137 4.86 5.86 -16.60
C LEU A 137 3.98 5.04 -15.65
N ALA A 138 4.59 4.32 -14.72
CA ALA A 138 3.86 3.58 -13.69
C ALA A 138 3.06 4.53 -12.79
N VAL A 139 3.66 5.64 -12.35
CA VAL A 139 2.98 6.66 -11.52
C VAL A 139 1.84 7.32 -12.29
N GLU A 140 2.05 7.68 -13.55
CA GLU A 140 0.99 8.24 -14.40
C GLU A 140 -0.20 7.28 -14.52
N ASN A 141 0.05 5.99 -14.74
CA ASN A 141 -0.99 4.98 -14.81
C ASN A 141 -1.76 4.83 -13.49
N LEU A 142 -1.06 4.85 -12.35
CA LEU A 142 -1.69 4.80 -11.03
C LEU A 142 -2.59 6.02 -10.80
N ILE A 143 -2.12 7.22 -11.15
CA ILE A 143 -2.90 8.46 -11.06
C ILE A 143 -4.14 8.38 -11.96
N ARG A 144 -3.99 7.96 -13.20
CA ARG A 144 -5.09 7.81 -14.16
C ARG A 144 -6.15 6.82 -13.68
N ARG A 145 -5.73 5.76 -12.98
CA ARG A 145 -6.62 4.77 -12.36
C ARG A 145 -7.20 5.24 -11.02
N GLY A 146 -6.82 6.41 -10.53
CA GLY A 146 -7.31 6.95 -9.25
C GLY A 146 -6.79 6.22 -8.02
N ILE A 147 -5.67 5.52 -8.11
CA ILE A 147 -5.08 4.82 -6.97
C ILE A 147 -4.55 5.84 -5.96
N ASN A 148 -5.08 5.82 -4.74
CA ASN A 148 -4.67 6.71 -3.64
C ASN A 148 -3.51 6.14 -2.84
N MET A 149 -3.52 4.81 -2.64
CA MET A 149 -2.50 4.08 -1.89
C MET A 149 -2.01 2.88 -2.69
N LEU A 150 -0.70 2.70 -2.76
CA LEU A 150 -0.09 1.52 -3.35
C LEU A 150 0.72 0.78 -2.30
N PHE A 151 0.38 -0.49 -2.09
CA PHE A 151 1.13 -1.40 -1.23
C PHE A 151 2.02 -2.30 -2.07
N THR A 152 3.31 -2.26 -1.78
CA THR A 152 4.30 -3.09 -2.45
C THR A 152 4.78 -4.18 -1.50
N VAL A 153 4.64 -5.44 -1.91
CA VAL A 153 4.99 -6.60 -1.11
C VAL A 153 6.10 -7.39 -1.79
N GLY A 154 7.20 -7.61 -1.08
CA GLY A 154 8.31 -8.39 -1.61
C GLY A 154 9.66 -8.01 -1.03
N ARG A 155 10.72 -8.72 -1.45
CA ARG A 155 12.06 -8.52 -0.94
C ARG A 155 12.75 -7.35 -1.63
N GLY A 156 13.07 -6.30 -0.87
CA GLY A 156 13.64 -5.05 -1.35
C GLY A 156 15.12 -5.10 -1.80
N ARG A 157 15.50 -6.04 -2.67
CA ARG A 157 16.86 -5.99 -3.26
C ARG A 157 17.03 -4.92 -4.34
N HIS A 158 15.94 -4.33 -4.81
CA HIS A 158 15.98 -3.26 -5.81
C HIS A 158 15.87 -1.86 -5.21
N SER A 159 15.46 -1.73 -3.94
CA SER A 159 15.41 -0.45 -3.24
C SER A 159 16.78 0.01 -2.70
N ALA A 160 17.76 -0.88 -2.55
CA ALA A 160 19.01 -0.57 -1.84
C ALA A 160 20.12 0.03 -2.73
N ARG A 161 19.90 0.33 -3.99
CA ARG A 161 20.99 0.78 -4.86
C ARG A 161 20.75 1.97 -5.79
N ARG A 162 19.74 2.76 -5.65
CA ARG A 162 19.65 4.13 -6.24
C ARG A 162 18.49 4.89 -5.62
N GLU A 163 18.75 6.01 -5.07
CA GLU A 163 18.11 7.33 -4.97
C GLU A 163 16.58 7.50 -5.27
N TYR A 164 15.78 6.41 -5.29
CA TYR A 164 14.35 6.39 -5.58
C TYR A 164 13.50 5.70 -4.51
N ASP A 165 14.03 5.56 -3.27
CA ASP A 165 13.22 5.18 -2.11
C ASP A 165 12.36 6.37 -1.64
N LEU A 166 11.60 6.91 -2.56
CA LEU A 166 10.50 7.79 -2.20
C LEU A 166 9.25 6.92 -2.03
N PRO A 167 8.58 6.97 -0.88
CA PRO A 167 7.19 6.59 -0.86
C PRO A 167 6.51 7.44 -1.93
N VAL A 168 6.04 6.82 -3.00
CA VAL A 168 5.36 7.53 -4.08
C VAL A 168 4.16 8.23 -3.48
N ARG A 169 4.36 9.50 -3.14
CA ARG A 169 3.31 10.36 -2.61
C ARG A 169 2.39 10.71 -3.77
N ILE A 170 1.42 9.88 -4.04
CA ILE A 170 0.34 10.18 -4.99
C ILE A 170 -0.65 11.12 -4.27
N SER A 171 -0.19 12.32 -3.93
CA SER A 171 -1.08 13.36 -3.42
C SER A 171 -1.44 14.29 -4.57
N ARG A 172 -2.51 14.02 -5.28
CA ARG A 172 -3.21 15.06 -6.02
C ARG A 172 -4.06 15.87 -5.02
N LYS A 173 -3.87 17.19 -4.98
CA LYS A 173 -4.94 18.09 -4.55
C LYS A 173 -6.12 17.82 -5.50
N LEU A 174 -7.16 17.18 -5.01
CA LEU A 174 -8.44 17.18 -5.70
C LEU A 174 -8.84 18.63 -5.88
N PRO A 175 -9.27 19.06 -7.09
CA PRO A 175 -9.86 20.37 -7.26
C PRO A 175 -11.08 20.43 -6.32
N ALA A 176 -11.20 21.54 -5.59
CA ALA A 176 -12.36 21.81 -4.76
C ALA A 176 -13.62 21.57 -5.61
N ALA A 177 -14.51 20.71 -5.12
CA ALA A 177 -15.81 20.51 -5.74
C ALA A 177 -16.48 21.89 -5.85
N ALA A 178 -16.75 22.30 -7.08
CA ALA A 178 -17.57 23.46 -7.33
C ALA A 178 -18.96 23.19 -6.74
N THR A 179 -19.28 23.88 -5.67
CA THR A 179 -20.62 23.94 -5.11
C THR A 179 -21.53 24.54 -6.18
N ARG A 180 -22.48 23.77 -6.65
CA ARG A 180 -23.71 24.28 -7.25
C ARG A 180 -24.85 24.06 -6.29
#